data_308387e9df6d8945751bc24a06ff0c62
#
_entry.id   308387e9df6d8945751bc24a06ff0c62
#
_cell.length_a   1.000
_cell.length_b   1.000
_cell.length_c   1.000
_cell.angle_alpha   90.00
_cell.angle_beta   90.00
_cell.angle_gamma   90.00
#
_symmetry.space_group_name_H-M   'P 1'
#
loop_
_entity.id
_entity.type
_entity.pdbx_description
1 polymer ?
#
loop_
_entity_poly.entity_id
_entity_poly.type
_entity_poly.pdbx_seq_one_letter_code
_entity_poly.pdbx_strand_id
1 'polypeptide(L)'
;MTSGGRGPGPPPRAGRGKRRGCLTGMRVAAATAAAGAGQAMAVWTRATKAGLVELLLRERWVRVVAELSGETLSLTGDAAAAEPEPSLGPAAAAFNGLPNGGGAGDSLPGSPSRGLGPPSPPAPPRGPASEAGASPPVRRVRVVKQEAGGLGISIKGGRENRMPILISKIFPGLAADQSRALRLGDAILSVNGTDLRQATHDQAVQALKRAGKEVLLEVKFIREVTPYIKKPSLVSDLPWEGASPQSPSFSGSEDSGSPKHQNSTKDRKVIPLKMCFAARNLSMPDLENRLIELHSPDSRNTLILRCKDTATAHSWFVAIHTNIMALLPQVLAELNAMLGATSTAGGSKEVKHIAWLAEQAKLDGGRQQWRPILMAVTEKDLLLYDCMPWTRDAWASPCHSYPLVATRLVHSGSGCRSPSLGSDLTFATRTGSRQGIEMHLFRVETHRDLSTWTRILVQGCHAAAELIKEVSLGCTLNGQEVRLTVHYENGFTISKENGGSSSILYRYPFERLKMSADDGIRNLYLDFGGPEGELTMDLHSCPKPIVFVLHTFLSAKVTRMGLLV
;
A
#
# COMPACT_ATOMS: atom_id res chain seq x y z
N MET A 1 -78.42 8.82 -47.49
CA MET A 1 -78.20 7.63 -48.31
C MET A 1 -76.72 7.50 -48.59
N THR A 2 -76.18 6.33 -48.19
CA THR A 2 -74.98 5.60 -48.66
C THR A 2 -73.63 6.22 -48.36
N SER A 3 -72.93 5.70 -47.43
CA SER A 3 -72.03 4.53 -47.39
C SER A 3 -70.69 4.82 -48.08
N GLY A 4 -69.62 4.86 -47.41
CA GLY A 4 -68.77 3.72 -47.15
C GLY A 4 -67.35 4.00 -47.60
N GLY A 5 -66.40 3.49 -46.91
CA GLY A 5 -65.09 3.15 -47.45
C GLY A 5 -63.88 3.69 -46.69
N ARG A 6 -63.37 2.87 -45.77
CA ARG A 6 -62.05 3.00 -45.14
C ARG A 6 -60.98 2.50 -46.09
N GLY A 7 -59.87 3.20 -46.16
CA GLY A 7 -58.60 2.73 -46.74
C GLY A 7 -57.42 3.08 -45.81
N PRO A 8 -56.45 2.18 -45.62
CA PRO A 8 -55.39 2.38 -44.64
C PRO A 8 -54.25 3.27 -45.17
N GLY A 9 -53.75 4.14 -44.30
CA GLY A 9 -52.62 5.04 -44.62
C GLY A 9 -51.26 4.33 -44.52
N PRO A 10 -50.24 4.88 -45.20
CA PRO A 10 -48.91 4.30 -45.30
C PRO A 10 -48.06 4.55 -44.02
N PRO A 11 -46.99 3.75 -43.79
CA PRO A 11 -46.14 3.84 -42.62
C PRO A 11 -45.20 5.06 -42.69
N PRO A 12 -44.76 5.59 -41.53
CA PRO A 12 -43.90 6.76 -41.50
C PRO A 12 -42.43 6.39 -41.79
N ARG A 13 -41.76 7.24 -42.54
CA ARG A 13 -40.33 7.21 -42.90
C ARG A 13 -39.48 7.47 -41.65
N ALA A 14 -38.38 6.69 -41.53
CA ALA A 14 -37.33 6.84 -40.55
C ALA A 14 -36.65 8.21 -40.60
N GLY A 15 -36.80 8.98 -39.56
CA GLY A 15 -36.05 10.22 -39.30
C GLY A 15 -34.69 9.91 -38.67
N ARG A 16 -33.61 10.45 -39.23
CA ARG A 16 -32.25 10.42 -38.69
C ARG A 16 -32.25 11.03 -37.27
N GLY A 17 -32.09 10.21 -36.27
CA GLY A 17 -31.94 10.65 -34.90
C GLY A 17 -30.58 11.30 -34.65
N LYS A 18 -30.59 12.58 -34.31
CA LYS A 18 -29.49 13.23 -33.63
C LYS A 18 -29.31 12.52 -32.29
N ARG A 19 -28.12 12.02 -32.04
CA ARG A 19 -27.75 11.44 -30.73
C ARG A 19 -27.81 12.53 -29.64
N ARG A 20 -28.92 12.64 -28.96
CA ARG A 20 -29.01 13.33 -27.69
C ARG A 20 -28.27 12.46 -26.66
N GLY A 21 -27.24 13.01 -26.05
CA GLY A 21 -26.57 12.39 -24.92
C GLY A 21 -27.60 12.12 -23.82
N CYS A 22 -27.83 10.86 -23.60
CA CYS A 22 -28.69 10.38 -22.52
C CYS A 22 -28.03 10.75 -21.20
N LEU A 23 -28.66 11.62 -20.43
CA LEU A 23 -28.43 11.74 -19.00
C LEU A 23 -28.81 10.39 -18.37
N THR A 24 -27.83 9.48 -18.33
CA THR A 24 -27.98 8.24 -17.57
C THR A 24 -28.06 8.66 -16.11
N GLY A 25 -29.26 8.60 -15.55
CA GLY A 25 -29.53 8.84 -14.14
C GLY A 25 -28.63 7.96 -13.30
N MET A 26 -27.65 8.56 -12.64
CA MET A 26 -26.88 7.95 -11.60
C MET A 26 -27.83 7.66 -10.43
N ARG A 27 -28.26 6.41 -10.29
CA ARG A 27 -28.85 5.95 -9.04
C ARG A 27 -27.75 5.98 -7.98
N VAL A 28 -27.72 7.04 -7.21
CA VAL A 28 -27.05 7.06 -5.92
C VAL A 28 -27.88 6.16 -5.02
N ALA A 29 -27.35 5.00 -4.65
CA ALA A 29 -27.97 4.17 -3.64
C ALA A 29 -27.95 4.95 -2.31
N ALA A 30 -29.05 5.60 -2.00
CA ALA A 30 -29.29 6.19 -0.69
C ALA A 30 -29.38 5.06 0.32
N ALA A 31 -28.32 4.85 1.09
CA ALA A 31 -28.43 4.11 2.32
C ALA A 31 -29.34 4.92 3.26
N THR A 32 -30.50 4.40 3.55
CA THR A 32 -31.47 4.94 4.49
C THR A 32 -30.79 5.12 5.85
N ALA A 33 -30.33 6.34 6.13
CA ALA A 33 -29.95 6.74 7.47
C ALA A 33 -31.17 7.45 8.07
N ALA A 34 -31.93 6.72 8.88
CA ALA A 34 -32.91 7.32 9.76
C ALA A 34 -32.22 8.38 10.63
N ALA A 35 -32.72 9.62 10.54
CA ALA A 35 -32.32 10.72 11.40
C ALA A 35 -32.73 10.37 12.84
N GLY A 36 -31.76 9.98 13.63
CA GLY A 36 -31.84 9.84 15.08
C GLY A 36 -30.64 10.54 15.68
N ALA A 37 -30.88 11.61 16.40
CA ALA A 37 -29.91 12.38 17.14
C ALA A 37 -29.07 11.47 18.06
N GLY A 38 -27.78 11.61 18.01
CA GLY A 38 -26.82 10.93 18.88
C GLY A 38 -25.71 10.31 18.05
N GLN A 39 -24.60 11.02 17.91
CA GLN A 39 -23.36 10.46 17.41
C GLN A 39 -22.87 9.38 18.40
N ALA A 40 -23.41 8.20 18.32
CA ALA A 40 -22.77 7.04 18.91
C ALA A 40 -21.55 6.70 18.04
N MET A 41 -20.40 7.26 18.39
CA MET A 41 -19.12 6.74 17.94
C MET A 41 -19.15 5.24 18.18
N ALA A 42 -19.05 4.47 17.12
CA ALA A 42 -19.04 3.02 17.24
C ALA A 42 -17.86 2.61 18.12
N VAL A 43 -18.19 2.21 19.35
CA VAL A 43 -17.20 1.77 20.34
C VAL A 43 -16.57 0.47 19.80
N TRP A 44 -15.27 0.56 19.43
CA TRP A 44 -14.48 -0.61 19.14
C TRP A 44 -14.01 -1.22 20.45
N THR A 45 -14.52 -2.39 20.79
CA THR A 45 -14.02 -3.14 21.94
C THR A 45 -12.71 -3.80 21.54
N ARG A 46 -11.64 -3.51 22.29
CA ARG A 46 -10.32 -4.11 22.05
C ARG A 46 -10.40 -5.61 22.26
N ALA A 47 -9.91 -6.36 21.28
CA ALA A 47 -9.84 -7.81 21.35
C ALA A 47 -8.52 -8.26 21.97
N THR A 48 -8.57 -9.34 22.75
CA THR A 48 -7.40 -10.08 23.19
C THR A 48 -7.41 -11.45 22.54
N LYS A 49 -6.26 -11.92 22.05
CA LYS A 49 -6.16 -13.21 21.37
C LYS A 49 -4.75 -13.75 21.49
N ALA A 50 -4.64 -15.06 21.70
CA ALA A 50 -3.37 -15.76 21.69
C ALA A 50 -3.48 -17.04 20.88
N GLY A 51 -2.40 -17.45 20.24
CA GLY A 51 -2.36 -18.70 19.47
C GLY A 51 -1.12 -18.85 18.62
N LEU A 52 -0.96 -20.04 18.05
CA LEU A 52 0.12 -20.36 17.14
C LEU A 52 -0.20 -19.87 15.75
N VAL A 53 0.77 -19.19 15.14
CA VAL A 53 0.79 -18.78 13.73
C VAL A 53 2.18 -19.01 13.17
N GLU A 54 2.31 -18.94 11.85
CA GLU A 54 3.60 -18.99 11.19
C GLU A 54 3.94 -17.60 10.67
N LEU A 55 5.15 -17.15 10.94
CA LEU A 55 5.70 -15.89 10.52
C LEU A 55 6.67 -16.08 9.37
N LEU A 56 6.55 -15.31 8.30
CA LEU A 56 7.50 -15.30 7.20
C LEU A 56 8.74 -14.48 7.58
N LEU A 57 9.87 -15.17 7.80
CA LEU A 57 11.17 -14.56 8.07
C LEU A 57 12.20 -15.00 7.03
N ARG A 58 12.76 -14.06 6.25
CA ARG A 58 13.81 -14.35 5.26
C ARG A 58 13.46 -15.55 4.38
N GLU A 59 12.25 -15.53 3.80
CA GLU A 59 11.71 -16.56 2.90
C GLU A 59 11.43 -17.93 3.57
N ARG A 60 11.35 -17.98 4.90
CA ARG A 60 11.01 -19.19 5.66
C ARG A 60 9.87 -18.95 6.61
N TRP A 61 9.00 -19.93 6.72
CA TRP A 61 7.93 -19.95 7.71
C TRP A 61 8.46 -20.42 9.05
N VAL A 62 8.31 -19.62 10.09
CA VAL A 62 8.73 -19.90 11.45
C VAL A 62 7.50 -19.92 12.35
N ARG A 63 7.33 -20.99 13.12
CA ARG A 63 6.24 -21.07 14.11
C ARG A 63 6.49 -20.09 15.24
N VAL A 64 5.48 -19.30 15.56
CA VAL A 64 5.51 -18.32 16.63
C VAL A 64 4.22 -18.37 17.42
N VAL A 65 4.31 -18.06 18.70
CA VAL A 65 3.16 -17.75 19.54
C VAL A 65 2.86 -16.26 19.35
N ALA A 66 1.70 -15.95 18.79
CA ALA A 66 1.21 -14.59 18.67
C ALA A 66 0.27 -14.29 19.83
N GLU A 67 0.46 -13.14 20.48
CA GLU A 67 -0.38 -12.62 21.57
C GLU A 67 -0.79 -11.19 21.21
N LEU A 68 -2.10 -11.02 21.00
CA LEU A 68 -2.72 -9.72 20.76
C LEU A 68 -3.24 -9.19 22.09
N SER A 69 -2.79 -8.02 22.50
CA SER A 69 -3.21 -7.38 23.74
C SER A 69 -3.35 -5.88 23.55
N GLY A 70 -4.57 -5.40 23.48
CA GLY A 70 -4.87 -3.96 23.39
C GLY A 70 -4.17 -3.29 22.19
N GLU A 71 -3.06 -2.65 22.45
CA GLU A 71 -2.32 -1.82 21.48
C GLU A 71 -1.13 -2.52 20.83
N THR A 72 -0.87 -3.79 21.20
CA THR A 72 0.33 -4.50 20.76
C THR A 72 0.04 -5.90 20.26
N LEU A 73 0.82 -6.34 19.30
CA LEU A 73 0.96 -7.72 18.88
C LEU A 73 2.35 -8.22 19.30
N SER A 74 2.40 -9.18 20.20
CA SER A 74 3.65 -9.83 20.62
C SER A 74 3.84 -11.13 19.87
N LEU A 75 5.02 -11.35 19.33
CA LEU A 75 5.42 -12.59 18.66
C LEU A 75 6.58 -13.22 19.45
N THR A 76 6.43 -14.46 19.87
CA THR A 76 7.45 -15.21 20.60
C THR A 76 7.80 -16.47 19.79
N GLY A 77 9.10 -16.71 19.58
CA GLY A 77 9.56 -17.92 18.90
C GLY A 77 9.09 -19.17 19.65
N ASP A 78 8.54 -20.15 18.93
CA ASP A 78 8.16 -21.44 19.49
C ASP A 78 9.42 -22.29 19.69
N ALA A 79 9.83 -22.43 20.94
CA ALA A 79 11.02 -23.23 21.30
C ALA A 79 10.87 -24.73 20.97
N ALA A 80 9.64 -25.21 20.78
CA ALA A 80 9.37 -26.61 20.42
C ALA A 80 9.58 -26.91 18.93
N ALA A 81 9.71 -25.86 18.08
CA ALA A 81 9.90 -26.02 16.63
C ALA A 81 11.37 -26.10 16.19
N ALA A 82 12.30 -26.31 17.12
CA ALA A 82 13.74 -26.44 16.82
C ALA A 82 14.16 -27.84 16.34
N GLU A 83 13.23 -28.80 16.21
CA GLU A 83 13.49 -30.08 15.58
C GLU A 83 13.38 -29.96 14.05
N PRO A 84 14.38 -30.37 13.26
CA PRO A 84 14.28 -30.36 11.81
C PRO A 84 13.30 -31.45 11.37
N GLU A 85 12.17 -31.04 10.81
CA GLU A 85 11.31 -31.94 10.05
C GLU A 85 12.17 -32.64 8.97
N PRO A 86 12.09 -33.98 8.83
CA PRO A 86 12.78 -34.67 7.75
C PRO A 86 12.18 -34.20 6.41
N SER A 87 13.03 -33.67 5.56
CA SER A 87 12.66 -33.29 4.19
C SER A 87 12.15 -34.53 3.46
N LEU A 88 10.85 -34.66 3.30
CA LEU A 88 10.25 -35.55 2.31
C LEU A 88 10.65 -35.03 0.92
N GLY A 89 11.61 -35.74 0.32
CA GLY A 89 11.96 -35.56 -1.08
C GLY A 89 10.74 -35.81 -1.97
N PRO A 90 10.72 -35.32 -3.20
CA PRO A 90 9.61 -35.52 -4.10
C PRO A 90 9.40 -37.01 -4.39
N ALA A 91 8.26 -37.55 -3.99
CA ALA A 91 7.82 -38.88 -4.33
C ALA A 91 7.72 -39.01 -5.86
N ALA A 92 8.60 -39.81 -6.44
CA ALA A 92 8.49 -40.24 -7.81
C ALA A 92 7.19 -41.05 -7.94
N ALA A 93 6.27 -40.56 -8.77
CA ALA A 93 5.09 -41.30 -9.16
C ALA A 93 5.50 -42.52 -9.97
N ALA A 94 5.42 -43.70 -9.34
CA ALA A 94 5.56 -44.97 -10.01
C ALA A 94 4.30 -45.24 -10.87
N PHE A 95 4.46 -45.15 -12.16
CA PHE A 95 3.49 -45.70 -13.11
C PHE A 95 3.63 -47.23 -13.16
N ASN A 96 2.67 -47.94 -12.63
CA ASN A 96 2.49 -49.35 -12.89
C ASN A 96 1.82 -49.53 -14.24
N GLY A 97 2.60 -50.05 -15.20
CA GLY A 97 2.08 -50.56 -16.46
C GLY A 97 1.46 -51.93 -16.32
N LEU A 98 0.47 -52.21 -17.11
CA LEU A 98 0.06 -53.58 -17.50
C LEU A 98 -0.10 -53.62 -19.03
N PRO A 99 0.24 -54.76 -19.65
CA PRO A 99 0.49 -54.88 -21.06
C PRO A 99 -0.69 -55.51 -21.82
N ASN A 100 -0.76 -55.23 -23.10
CA ASN A 100 -1.14 -56.16 -24.19
C ASN A 100 -1.48 -55.34 -25.45
N GLY A 101 -0.89 -55.63 -26.56
CA GLY A 101 -0.92 -56.76 -27.42
C GLY A 101 -1.04 -56.28 -28.84
N GLY A 102 -0.06 -56.66 -29.69
CA GLY A 102 -0.31 -57.12 -31.03
C GLY A 102 -0.38 -56.15 -32.20
N GLY A 103 0.51 -56.34 -33.19
CA GLY A 103 0.18 -56.18 -34.58
C GLY A 103 1.18 -55.38 -35.44
N ALA A 104 2.06 -56.08 -36.03
CA ALA A 104 2.83 -56.03 -37.27
C ALA A 104 2.50 -54.99 -38.38
N GLY A 105 3.56 -54.60 -39.08
CA GLY A 105 3.43 -54.21 -40.50
C GLY A 105 4.33 -53.06 -40.96
N ASP A 106 5.51 -53.36 -41.35
CA ASP A 106 6.22 -53.16 -42.62
C ASP A 106 6.49 -51.76 -43.21
N SER A 107 7.80 -51.62 -43.49
CA SER A 107 8.38 -51.10 -44.77
C SER A 107 8.75 -49.61 -44.93
N LEU A 108 10.07 -49.43 -44.92
CA LEU A 108 10.90 -48.40 -45.54
C LEU A 108 10.69 -48.31 -47.10
N PRO A 109 11.33 -47.47 -47.94
CA PRO A 109 12.32 -46.39 -47.70
C PRO A 109 12.17 -45.13 -48.57
N GLY A 110 13.05 -44.12 -48.42
CA GLY A 110 13.28 -43.14 -49.48
C GLY A 110 13.82 -41.78 -49.07
N SER A 111 15.17 -41.61 -49.11
CA SER A 111 15.84 -40.30 -49.27
C SER A 111 15.90 -39.95 -50.79
N PRO A 112 16.35 -38.78 -51.28
CA PRO A 112 17.24 -37.75 -50.71
C PRO A 112 17.01 -36.26 -51.10
N SER A 113 17.85 -35.42 -50.57
CA SER A 113 18.59 -34.30 -51.19
C SER A 113 18.27 -32.84 -50.83
N ARG A 114 19.30 -32.23 -50.23
CA ARG A 114 19.97 -30.95 -50.48
C ARG A 114 19.22 -29.61 -50.23
N GLY A 115 19.83 -28.84 -49.32
CA GLY A 115 19.71 -27.39 -49.21
C GLY A 115 20.65 -26.82 -48.15
N LEU A 116 21.73 -26.20 -48.62
CA LEU A 116 22.76 -25.53 -47.83
C LEU A 116 22.22 -24.23 -47.21
N GLY A 117 22.36 -24.06 -45.90
CA GLY A 117 22.20 -22.81 -45.18
C GLY A 117 23.41 -22.57 -44.24
N PRO A 118 23.77 -21.29 -43.94
CA PRO A 118 25.08 -20.91 -43.40
C PRO A 118 25.27 -21.29 -41.95
N PRO A 119 26.52 -21.33 -41.44
CA PRO A 119 26.86 -21.90 -40.12
C PRO A 119 26.50 -20.99 -38.95
N SER A 120 25.95 -21.59 -37.93
CA SER A 120 25.71 -20.97 -36.62
C SER A 120 27.01 -20.80 -35.82
N PRO A 121 27.12 -19.77 -34.97
CA PRO A 121 28.31 -19.53 -34.16
C PRO A 121 28.48 -20.59 -33.05
N PRO A 122 29.69 -20.84 -32.56
CA PRO A 122 29.99 -21.92 -31.63
C PRO A 122 29.39 -21.69 -30.24
N ALA A 123 28.87 -22.74 -29.66
CA ALA A 123 28.36 -22.80 -28.30
C ALA A 123 29.47 -22.53 -27.27
N PRO A 124 29.16 -21.85 -26.14
CA PRO A 124 30.14 -21.66 -25.07
C PRO A 124 30.49 -23.00 -24.39
N PRO A 125 31.69 -23.15 -23.86
CA PRO A 125 32.16 -24.41 -23.33
C PRO A 125 31.34 -24.85 -22.11
N ARG A 126 30.94 -26.09 -22.10
CA ARG A 126 30.32 -26.76 -20.96
C ARG A 126 31.32 -26.76 -19.79
N GLY A 127 30.90 -26.11 -18.69
CA GLY A 127 31.59 -26.19 -17.41
C GLY A 127 31.65 -27.67 -16.91
N PRO A 128 32.69 -28.03 -16.17
CA PRO A 128 32.91 -29.38 -15.77
C PRO A 128 31.81 -29.91 -14.83
N ALA A 129 31.47 -31.18 -15.03
CA ALA A 129 30.55 -31.96 -14.21
C ALA A 129 30.88 -31.82 -12.72
N SER A 130 29.85 -31.71 -11.89
CA SER A 130 29.96 -31.70 -10.43
C SER A 130 30.48 -33.03 -9.93
N GLU A 131 31.77 -33.07 -9.57
CA GLU A 131 32.31 -34.17 -8.77
C GLU A 131 31.80 -34.04 -7.33
N ALA A 132 31.00 -34.99 -6.92
CA ALA A 132 30.64 -35.25 -5.53
C ALA A 132 31.90 -35.73 -4.79
N GLY A 133 32.47 -34.89 -3.90
CA GLY A 133 33.51 -35.34 -2.98
C GLY A 133 34.76 -34.47 -2.82
N ALA A 134 34.97 -33.42 -3.61
CA ALA A 134 36.14 -32.55 -3.46
C ALA A 134 35.94 -31.52 -2.35
N SER A 135 36.81 -31.50 -1.34
CA SER A 135 36.88 -30.41 -0.35
C SER A 135 37.04 -29.08 -1.06
N PRO A 136 36.25 -28.04 -0.72
CA PRO A 136 36.37 -26.75 -1.37
C PRO A 136 37.78 -26.16 -1.26
N PRO A 137 38.31 -25.52 -2.31
CA PRO A 137 39.68 -24.99 -2.34
C PRO A 137 39.89 -23.89 -1.31
N VAL A 138 41.14 -23.81 -0.81
CA VAL A 138 41.57 -22.65 0.00
C VAL A 138 41.69 -21.44 -0.91
N ARG A 139 41.09 -20.32 -0.49
CA ARG A 139 41.11 -19.04 -1.22
C ARG A 139 41.93 -18.02 -0.46
N ARG A 140 42.72 -17.25 -1.17
CA ARG A 140 43.43 -16.10 -0.63
C ARG A 140 42.65 -14.84 -0.97
N VAL A 141 42.27 -14.09 0.05
CA VAL A 141 41.47 -12.87 -0.08
C VAL A 141 42.17 -11.71 0.55
N ARG A 142 42.41 -10.67 -0.24
CA ARG A 142 42.97 -9.40 0.23
C ARG A 142 41.86 -8.43 0.53
N VAL A 143 41.83 -7.89 1.75
CA VAL A 143 40.85 -6.90 2.21
C VAL A 143 41.61 -5.67 2.73
N VAL A 144 41.22 -4.48 2.27
CA VAL A 144 41.79 -3.22 2.74
C VAL A 144 40.86 -2.63 3.79
N LYS A 145 41.32 -2.52 5.05
CA LYS A 145 40.57 -1.92 6.15
C LYS A 145 40.26 -0.45 5.89
N GLN A 146 39.07 -0.04 6.18
CA GLN A 146 38.69 1.38 6.22
C GLN A 146 39.14 2.02 7.53
N GLU A 147 39.45 3.30 7.51
CA GLU A 147 40.01 4.03 8.67
C GLU A 147 39.07 4.02 9.88
N ALA A 148 37.76 4.05 9.69
CA ALA A 148 36.75 4.12 10.76
C ALA A 148 36.02 2.78 11.07
N GLY A 149 36.24 1.70 10.30
CA GLY A 149 35.35 0.51 10.38
C GLY A 149 36.02 -0.85 10.50
N GLY A 150 37.35 -0.92 10.47
CA GLY A 150 38.08 -2.18 10.51
C GLY A 150 37.78 -3.11 9.32
N LEU A 151 37.77 -4.44 9.53
CA LEU A 151 37.47 -5.44 8.49
C LEU A 151 35.97 -5.58 8.19
N GLY A 152 35.12 -5.22 9.13
CA GLY A 152 33.67 -5.40 8.96
C GLY A 152 33.19 -6.85 9.00
N ILE A 153 33.81 -7.69 9.83
CA ILE A 153 33.39 -9.07 10.08
C ILE A 153 33.21 -9.37 11.57
N SER A 154 32.33 -10.31 11.88
CA SER A 154 32.33 -11.01 13.17
C SER A 154 32.80 -12.45 12.95
N ILE A 155 33.53 -12.98 13.92
CA ILE A 155 34.01 -14.35 13.92
C ILE A 155 33.43 -15.15 15.08
N LYS A 156 33.34 -16.47 14.90
CA LYS A 156 32.98 -17.47 15.93
C LYS A 156 33.96 -18.64 15.85
N GLY A 157 34.00 -19.41 16.92
CA GLY A 157 34.86 -20.60 17.00
C GLY A 157 36.12 -20.31 17.79
N GLY A 158 37.10 -21.19 17.69
CA GLY A 158 38.35 -21.24 18.42
C GLY A 158 38.62 -22.62 18.96
N ARG A 159 39.88 -22.93 19.26
CA ARG A 159 40.30 -24.22 19.80
C ARG A 159 39.52 -24.63 21.05
N GLU A 160 39.23 -23.71 21.93
CA GLU A 160 38.46 -23.89 23.15
C GLU A 160 37.02 -24.33 22.88
N ASN A 161 36.48 -23.96 21.72
CA ASN A 161 35.13 -24.37 21.28
C ASN A 161 35.15 -25.59 20.34
N ARG A 162 36.32 -26.21 20.14
CA ARG A 162 36.54 -27.30 19.18
C ARG A 162 36.00 -27.02 17.77
N MET A 163 36.04 -25.74 17.38
CA MET A 163 35.55 -25.23 16.09
C MET A 163 36.62 -24.36 15.43
N PRO A 164 36.77 -24.44 14.10
CA PRO A 164 37.61 -23.48 13.38
C PRO A 164 37.10 -22.06 13.58
N ILE A 165 37.96 -21.06 13.37
CA ILE A 165 37.57 -19.67 13.37
C ILE A 165 36.75 -19.37 12.12
N LEU A 166 35.47 -19.08 12.25
CA LEU A 166 34.51 -18.93 11.16
C LEU A 166 34.01 -17.48 11.05
N ILE A 167 33.83 -16.99 9.84
CA ILE A 167 33.13 -15.73 9.60
C ILE A 167 31.64 -15.94 9.87
N SER A 168 31.14 -15.34 10.95
CA SER A 168 29.74 -15.47 11.40
C SER A 168 28.86 -14.33 10.95
N LYS A 169 29.43 -13.16 10.62
CA LYS A 169 28.72 -12.00 10.09
C LYS A 169 29.66 -11.16 9.21
N ILE A 170 29.13 -10.59 8.14
CA ILE A 170 29.74 -9.56 7.31
C ILE A 170 28.85 -8.34 7.41
N PHE A 171 29.40 -7.19 7.80
CA PHE A 171 28.65 -5.95 7.98
C PHE A 171 28.53 -5.22 6.64
N PRO A 172 27.30 -4.88 6.20
CA PRO A 172 27.09 -4.19 4.93
C PRO A 172 27.87 -2.86 4.85
N GLY A 173 28.41 -2.57 3.68
CA GLY A 173 29.11 -1.33 3.40
C GLY A 173 30.55 -1.24 3.95
N LEU A 174 31.00 -2.22 4.75
CA LEU A 174 32.38 -2.24 5.26
C LEU A 174 33.33 -3.05 4.36
N ALA A 175 34.62 -3.03 4.68
CA ALA A 175 35.71 -3.56 3.85
C ALA A 175 35.50 -5.01 3.34
N ALA A 176 35.03 -5.91 4.20
CA ALA A 176 34.76 -7.29 3.84
C ALA A 176 33.58 -7.43 2.85
N ASP A 177 32.53 -6.63 3.03
CA ASP A 177 31.36 -6.60 2.13
C ASP A 177 31.75 -6.05 0.75
N GLN A 178 32.51 -4.95 0.75
CA GLN A 178 33.00 -4.33 -0.49
C GLN A 178 33.90 -5.23 -1.31
N SER A 179 34.71 -6.08 -0.65
CA SER A 179 35.58 -7.05 -1.34
C SER A 179 34.82 -8.12 -2.10
N ARG A 180 33.57 -8.43 -1.71
CA ARG A 180 32.70 -9.50 -2.23
C ARG A 180 33.35 -10.89 -2.31
N ALA A 181 34.55 -11.04 -1.77
CA ALA A 181 35.35 -12.25 -1.85
C ALA A 181 35.20 -13.16 -0.62
N LEU A 182 34.70 -12.62 0.50
CA LEU A 182 34.43 -13.37 1.74
C LEU A 182 32.96 -13.79 1.81
N ARG A 183 32.71 -14.93 2.44
CA ARG A 183 31.37 -15.52 2.62
C ARG A 183 31.13 -15.91 4.07
N LEU A 184 29.87 -15.86 4.48
CA LEU A 184 29.45 -16.46 5.75
C LEU A 184 29.77 -17.95 5.71
N GLY A 185 30.46 -18.48 6.74
CA GLY A 185 30.89 -19.86 6.76
C GLY A 185 32.31 -20.09 6.25
N ASP A 186 33.01 -19.07 5.82
CA ASP A 186 34.43 -19.17 5.55
C ASP A 186 35.20 -19.40 6.87
N ALA A 187 35.98 -20.47 6.96
CA ALA A 187 36.95 -20.68 8.02
C ALA A 187 38.21 -19.87 7.70
N ILE A 188 38.64 -19.03 8.62
CA ILE A 188 39.88 -18.27 8.49
C ILE A 188 41.03 -19.16 8.94
N LEU A 189 41.87 -19.55 8.00
CA LEU A 189 42.99 -20.45 8.24
C LEU A 189 44.25 -19.66 8.62
N SER A 190 44.47 -18.49 8.01
CA SER A 190 45.56 -17.60 8.37
C SER A 190 45.21 -16.13 8.14
N VAL A 191 45.92 -15.23 8.83
CA VAL A 191 45.85 -13.77 8.73
C VAL A 191 47.27 -13.23 8.55
N ASN A 192 47.60 -12.63 7.42
CA ASN A 192 48.95 -12.13 7.07
C ASN A 192 50.04 -13.15 7.36
N GLY A 193 49.80 -14.43 7.05
CA GLY A 193 50.74 -15.52 7.30
C GLY A 193 50.72 -16.12 8.70
N THR A 194 50.00 -15.51 9.67
CA THR A 194 49.81 -16.09 11.00
C THR A 194 48.74 -17.20 10.95
N ASP A 195 49.12 -18.44 11.29
CA ASP A 195 48.21 -19.58 11.28
C ASP A 195 47.18 -19.50 12.42
N LEU A 196 45.91 -19.62 12.09
CA LEU A 196 44.78 -19.57 13.04
C LEU A 196 44.06 -20.93 13.23
N ARG A 197 44.56 -22.02 12.61
CA ARG A 197 43.89 -23.34 12.68
C ARG A 197 43.76 -23.88 14.09
N GLN A 198 44.72 -23.57 14.96
CA GLN A 198 44.77 -23.94 16.36
C GLN A 198 44.67 -22.76 17.32
N ALA A 199 44.27 -21.59 16.82
CA ALA A 199 44.13 -20.38 17.63
C ALA A 199 42.88 -20.41 18.51
N THR A 200 42.96 -19.79 19.69
CA THR A 200 41.77 -19.48 20.46
C THR A 200 41.00 -18.34 19.82
N HIS A 201 39.75 -18.14 20.22
CA HIS A 201 38.92 -17.01 19.71
C HIS A 201 39.65 -15.68 19.92
N ASP A 202 40.18 -15.46 21.12
CA ASP A 202 40.84 -14.19 21.46
C ASP A 202 42.15 -13.99 20.66
N GLN A 203 42.92 -15.06 20.43
CA GLN A 203 44.12 -15.01 19.58
C GLN A 203 43.75 -14.61 18.13
N ALA A 204 42.67 -15.18 17.60
CA ALA A 204 42.19 -14.81 16.26
C ALA A 204 41.70 -13.36 16.18
N VAL A 205 40.95 -12.88 17.19
CA VAL A 205 40.52 -11.48 17.30
C VAL A 205 41.73 -10.54 17.35
N GLN A 206 42.74 -10.90 18.17
CA GLN A 206 43.97 -10.08 18.24
C GLN A 206 44.75 -10.07 16.94
N ALA A 207 44.89 -11.20 16.26
CA ALA A 207 45.56 -11.28 14.96
C ALA A 207 44.86 -10.40 13.91
N LEU A 208 43.53 -10.45 13.84
CA LEU A 208 42.72 -9.61 12.97
C LEU A 208 42.81 -8.10 13.32
N LYS A 209 42.87 -7.76 14.61
CA LYS A 209 43.03 -6.37 15.07
C LYS A 209 44.42 -5.81 14.75
N ARG A 210 45.48 -6.61 14.99
CA ARG A 210 46.89 -6.23 14.74
C ARG A 210 47.26 -6.20 13.27
N ALA A 211 46.50 -6.92 12.42
CA ALA A 211 46.70 -6.86 10.97
C ALA A 211 46.57 -5.41 10.48
N GLY A 212 47.56 -4.88 9.80
CA GLY A 212 47.62 -3.49 9.32
C GLY A 212 46.45 -3.12 8.38
N LYS A 213 46.62 -2.06 7.61
CA LYS A 213 45.63 -1.55 6.67
C LYS A 213 45.22 -2.58 5.61
N GLU A 214 46.21 -3.37 5.13
CA GLU A 214 45.97 -4.47 4.20
C GLU A 214 46.01 -5.81 4.94
N VAL A 215 44.95 -6.62 4.78
CA VAL A 215 44.82 -7.91 5.43
C VAL A 215 44.68 -9.00 4.37
N LEU A 216 45.64 -9.92 4.36
CA LEU A 216 45.58 -11.12 3.52
C LEU A 216 45.05 -12.27 4.34
N LEU A 217 43.87 -12.77 3.96
CA LEU A 217 43.21 -13.89 4.60
C LEU A 217 43.31 -15.14 3.73
N GLU A 218 43.69 -16.28 4.33
CA GLU A 218 43.47 -17.57 3.72
C GLU A 218 42.19 -18.15 4.32
N VAL A 219 41.21 -18.42 3.47
CA VAL A 219 39.89 -18.89 3.90
C VAL A 219 39.49 -20.16 3.16
N LYS A 220 38.76 -21.04 3.85
CA LYS A 220 38.18 -22.26 3.29
C LYS A 220 36.70 -22.31 3.66
N PHE A 221 35.83 -22.46 2.67
CA PHE A 221 34.39 -22.60 2.95
C PHE A 221 34.09 -23.99 3.50
N ILE A 222 33.45 -24.08 4.66
CA ILE A 222 33.09 -25.35 5.31
C ILE A 222 31.57 -25.51 5.27
N ARG A 223 31.07 -26.39 4.41
CA ARG A 223 29.62 -26.62 4.25
C ARG A 223 28.95 -27.17 5.52
N GLU A 224 29.64 -28.04 6.23
CA GLU A 224 29.11 -28.77 7.40
C GLU A 224 28.83 -27.89 8.62
N VAL A 225 29.47 -26.73 8.72
CA VAL A 225 29.24 -25.76 9.82
C VAL A 225 28.29 -24.62 9.46
N THR A 226 27.78 -24.58 8.22
CA THR A 226 26.80 -23.56 7.79
C THR A 226 25.55 -23.53 8.66
N PRO A 227 24.99 -24.67 9.17
CA PRO A 227 23.87 -24.64 10.10
C PRO A 227 24.18 -23.96 11.44
N TYR A 228 25.44 -24.05 11.93
CA TYR A 228 25.87 -23.45 13.21
C TYR A 228 26.15 -21.95 13.12
N ILE A 229 26.33 -21.42 11.90
CA ILE A 229 26.66 -20.02 11.65
C ILE A 229 25.42 -19.22 11.32
N LYS A 230 24.47 -19.81 10.60
CA LYS A 230 23.14 -19.23 10.48
C LYS A 230 22.46 -19.38 11.83
N LYS A 231 22.57 -18.34 12.70
CA LYS A 231 21.57 -18.20 13.76
C LYS A 231 20.21 -18.45 13.12
N PRO A 232 19.36 -19.33 13.70
CA PRO A 232 17.96 -19.33 13.34
C PRO A 232 17.49 -17.88 13.39
N SER A 233 16.79 -17.40 12.37
CA SER A 233 16.24 -16.04 12.35
C SER A 233 15.39 -15.90 13.59
N LEU A 234 15.85 -15.07 14.53
CA LEU A 234 15.13 -14.81 15.75
C LEU A 234 14.01 -13.82 15.44
N VAL A 235 12.87 -14.01 16.06
CA VAL A 235 11.73 -13.10 15.94
C VAL A 235 12.12 -11.68 16.41
N SER A 236 13.03 -11.58 17.38
CA SER A 236 13.63 -10.33 17.83
C SER A 236 14.41 -9.57 16.76
N ASP A 237 14.90 -10.27 15.70
CA ASP A 237 15.65 -9.66 14.60
C ASP A 237 14.74 -8.99 13.54
N LEU A 238 13.41 -9.01 13.71
CA LEU A 238 12.49 -8.32 12.81
C LEU A 238 12.82 -6.82 12.79
N PRO A 239 13.02 -6.21 11.61
CA PRO A 239 13.29 -4.79 11.48
C PRO A 239 12.00 -3.97 11.67
N TRP A 240 11.34 -4.15 12.81
CA TRP A 240 10.13 -3.41 13.17
C TRP A 240 10.47 -2.42 14.27
N GLU A 241 10.80 -1.20 13.91
CA GLU A 241 10.90 -0.09 14.84
C GLU A 241 9.58 0.67 14.79
N GLY A 242 8.82 0.59 15.86
CA GLY A 242 7.66 1.46 16.04
C GLY A 242 8.19 2.88 16.16
N ALA A 243 7.97 3.72 15.14
CA ALA A 243 8.18 5.16 15.27
C ALA A 243 7.15 5.70 16.28
N SER A 244 7.51 5.64 17.55
CA SER A 244 6.84 6.41 18.60
C SER A 244 7.60 7.73 18.70
N PRO A 245 6.95 8.91 18.66
CA PRO A 245 7.61 10.14 19.04
C PRO A 245 8.07 9.96 20.48
N GLN A 246 9.32 10.28 20.73
CA GLN A 246 10.05 10.13 21.96
C GLN A 246 9.21 10.53 23.18
N SER A 247 8.87 9.54 24.00
CA SER A 247 8.62 9.81 25.41
C SER A 247 9.97 10.13 26.06
N PRO A 248 10.10 11.20 26.85
CA PRO A 248 11.36 11.53 27.50
C PRO A 248 11.76 10.38 28.41
N SER A 249 12.94 9.85 28.16
CA SER A 249 13.59 8.88 29.04
C SER A 249 13.84 9.51 30.39
N PHE A 250 13.10 9.06 31.41
CA PHE A 250 13.40 9.34 32.78
C PHE A 250 14.60 8.46 33.16
N SER A 251 15.77 9.07 33.20
CA SER A 251 16.95 8.48 33.83
C SER A 251 16.80 8.64 35.34
N GLY A 252 16.56 7.54 36.02
CA GLY A 252 16.50 7.46 37.48
C GLY A 252 17.30 6.28 37.98
N SER A 253 18.50 6.60 38.42
CA SER A 253 19.37 6.00 39.43
C SER A 253 19.32 4.51 39.74
N GLU A 254 20.53 3.99 39.76
CA GLU A 254 21.02 2.75 40.34
C GLU A 254 20.43 2.47 41.72
N ASP A 255 20.02 1.24 41.97
CA ASP A 255 20.31 0.59 43.25
C ASP A 255 20.51 -0.93 43.10
N SER A 256 21.47 -1.36 43.82
CA SER A 256 22.09 -2.66 43.86
C SER A 256 21.22 -3.71 44.56
N GLY A 257 21.31 -4.95 44.11
CA GLY A 257 21.15 -6.04 45.03
C GLY A 257 20.42 -7.30 44.59
N SER A 258 21.22 -8.26 44.05
CA SER A 258 21.08 -9.73 44.27
C SER A 258 20.27 -10.56 43.28
N PRO A 259 20.50 -11.87 43.19
CA PRO A 259 20.87 -12.48 41.94
C PRO A 259 19.86 -13.52 41.41
N LYS A 260 19.94 -13.72 40.12
CA LYS A 260 19.71 -15.00 39.42
C LYS A 260 18.33 -15.60 39.43
N HIS A 261 17.66 -15.40 38.30
CA HIS A 261 17.23 -16.54 37.51
C HIS A 261 17.57 -16.26 36.06
N GLN A 262 18.49 -17.04 35.48
CA GLN A 262 18.70 -17.16 34.05
C GLN A 262 17.44 -17.77 33.46
N ASN A 263 16.40 -16.96 33.27
CA ASN A 263 15.38 -17.28 32.29
C ASN A 263 16.00 -16.99 30.93
N SER A 264 16.19 -18.02 30.12
CA SER A 264 16.42 -17.92 28.69
C SER A 264 15.54 -16.80 28.17
N THR A 265 16.15 -15.71 27.69
CA THR A 265 15.42 -14.62 27.00
C THR A 265 14.71 -15.26 25.84
N LYS A 266 13.42 -15.55 26.01
CA LYS A 266 12.55 -16.03 24.94
C LYS A 266 12.66 -15.04 23.81
N ASP A 267 12.95 -15.53 22.60
CA ASP A 267 12.96 -14.75 21.39
C ASP A 267 11.58 -14.13 21.18
N ARG A 268 11.45 -12.87 21.57
CA ARG A 268 10.18 -12.13 21.57
C ARG A 268 10.32 -10.77 20.90
N LYS A 269 9.34 -10.42 20.07
CA LYS A 269 9.17 -9.09 19.46
C LYS A 269 7.80 -8.55 19.79
N VAL A 270 7.76 -7.30 20.24
CA VAL A 270 6.52 -6.56 20.47
C VAL A 270 6.32 -5.54 19.35
N ILE A 271 5.15 -5.54 18.75
CA ILE A 271 4.78 -4.71 17.62
C ILE A 271 3.65 -3.78 18.06
N PRO A 272 3.88 -2.46 18.13
CA PRO A 272 2.82 -1.49 18.38
C PRO A 272 1.87 -1.45 17.17
N LEU A 273 0.56 -1.50 17.42
CA LEU A 273 -0.46 -1.53 16.37
C LEU A 273 -0.91 -0.14 15.92
N LYS A 274 -0.50 0.91 16.63
CA LYS A 274 -0.88 2.30 16.33
C LYS A 274 -0.49 2.67 14.90
N MET A 275 -1.50 2.97 14.09
CA MET A 275 -1.38 3.28 12.66
C MET A 275 -0.68 2.22 11.80
N CYS A 276 -0.65 0.96 12.24
CA CYS A 276 -0.37 -0.15 11.34
C CYS A 276 -1.53 -0.38 10.37
N PHE A 277 -1.24 -0.99 9.23
CA PHE A 277 -2.25 -1.40 8.26
C PHE A 277 -2.33 -2.92 8.17
N ALA A 278 -3.45 -3.49 8.59
CA ALA A 278 -3.74 -4.90 8.42
C ALA A 278 -4.47 -5.11 7.09
N ALA A 279 -3.90 -5.93 6.22
CA ALA A 279 -4.43 -6.21 4.89
C ALA A 279 -4.40 -7.71 4.59
N ARG A 280 -5.12 -8.09 3.54
CA ARG A 280 -5.10 -9.45 2.98
C ARG A 280 -4.85 -9.36 1.48
N ASN A 281 -4.02 -10.26 0.96
CA ASN A 281 -3.80 -10.36 -0.48
C ASN A 281 -3.34 -9.02 -1.13
N LEU A 282 -2.43 -8.32 -0.46
CA LEU A 282 -1.96 -7.02 -0.92
C LEU A 282 -0.59 -7.10 -1.57
N SER A 283 0.42 -7.53 -0.84
CA SER A 283 1.79 -7.69 -1.32
C SER A 283 2.12 -9.11 -1.74
N MET A 284 1.43 -10.10 -1.16
CA MET A 284 1.64 -11.52 -1.44
C MET A 284 0.34 -12.21 -1.85
N PRO A 285 0.28 -12.89 -3.02
CA PRO A 285 -0.89 -13.67 -3.42
C PRO A 285 -1.21 -14.76 -2.39
N ASP A 286 -2.48 -14.87 -1.99
CA ASP A 286 -2.98 -15.83 -1.01
C ASP A 286 -4.17 -16.60 -1.58
N LEU A 287 -3.89 -17.69 -2.29
CA LEU A 287 -4.94 -18.54 -2.89
C LEU A 287 -5.75 -19.32 -1.84
N GLU A 288 -5.17 -19.54 -0.66
CA GLU A 288 -5.79 -20.33 0.41
C GLU A 288 -6.51 -19.44 1.45
N ASN A 289 -6.42 -18.13 1.32
CA ASN A 289 -6.98 -17.15 2.26
C ASN A 289 -6.56 -17.38 3.72
N ARG A 290 -5.26 -17.69 3.93
CA ARG A 290 -4.66 -17.98 5.24
C ARG A 290 -3.63 -16.95 5.68
N LEU A 291 -3.33 -15.96 4.83
CA LEU A 291 -2.33 -14.95 5.11
C LEU A 291 -2.97 -13.68 5.68
N ILE A 292 -2.21 -13.04 6.57
CA ILE A 292 -2.49 -11.71 7.09
C ILE A 292 -1.21 -10.89 6.91
N GLU A 293 -1.33 -9.75 6.29
CA GLU A 293 -0.26 -8.79 6.11
C GLU A 293 -0.45 -7.64 7.11
N LEU A 294 0.59 -7.31 7.85
CA LEU A 294 0.63 -6.15 8.72
C LEU A 294 1.75 -5.23 8.24
N HIS A 295 1.39 -4.03 7.82
CA HIS A 295 2.32 -3.02 7.33
C HIS A 295 2.59 -1.98 8.42
N SER A 296 3.86 -1.56 8.55
CA SER A 296 4.27 -0.53 9.49
C SER A 296 3.77 0.86 9.08
N PRO A 297 3.62 1.80 10.03
CA PRO A 297 3.15 3.16 9.75
C PRO A 297 4.04 3.96 8.78
N ASP A 298 5.30 3.58 8.64
CA ASP A 298 6.26 4.16 7.70
C ASP A 298 6.28 3.44 6.33
N SER A 299 5.41 2.43 6.14
CA SER A 299 5.30 1.59 4.95
C SER A 299 6.59 0.85 4.55
N ARG A 300 7.60 0.81 5.43
CA ARG A 300 8.90 0.18 5.14
C ARG A 300 8.96 -1.29 5.48
N ASN A 301 8.14 -1.72 6.43
CA ASN A 301 8.15 -3.09 6.93
C ASN A 301 6.80 -3.74 6.74
N THR A 302 6.82 -4.98 6.26
CA THR A 302 5.64 -5.83 6.16
C THR A 302 5.90 -7.13 6.89
N LEU A 303 4.97 -7.46 7.78
CA LEU A 303 4.96 -8.72 8.51
C LEU A 303 3.87 -9.59 7.91
N ILE A 304 4.22 -10.83 7.53
CA ILE A 304 3.27 -11.77 6.94
C ILE A 304 3.09 -12.95 7.89
N LEU A 305 1.85 -13.12 8.35
CA LEU A 305 1.44 -14.22 9.21
C LEU A 305 0.61 -15.22 8.41
N ARG A 306 0.89 -16.50 8.57
CA ARG A 306 0.10 -17.60 8.01
C ARG A 306 -0.61 -18.35 9.12
N CYS A 307 -1.91 -18.51 8.99
CA CYS A 307 -2.72 -19.28 9.92
C CYS A 307 -2.95 -20.71 9.42
N LYS A 308 -3.35 -21.61 10.32
CA LYS A 308 -3.59 -23.02 9.98
C LYS A 308 -4.70 -23.21 8.95
N ASP A 309 -5.74 -22.35 8.99
CA ASP A 309 -6.91 -22.40 8.13
C ASP A 309 -7.51 -20.99 7.91
N THR A 310 -8.42 -20.88 6.96
CA THR A 310 -9.11 -19.63 6.58
C THR A 310 -9.91 -19.03 7.73
N ALA A 311 -10.60 -19.85 8.52
CA ALA A 311 -11.43 -19.38 9.64
C ALA A 311 -10.55 -18.75 10.74
N THR A 312 -9.42 -19.39 11.05
CA THR A 312 -8.43 -18.86 11.99
C THR A 312 -7.82 -17.56 11.46
N ALA A 313 -7.47 -17.49 10.16
CA ALA A 313 -6.94 -16.28 9.54
C ALA A 313 -7.95 -15.14 9.62
N HIS A 314 -9.22 -15.39 9.27
CA HIS A 314 -10.27 -14.39 9.38
C HIS A 314 -10.42 -13.88 10.82
N SER A 315 -10.46 -14.79 11.79
CA SER A 315 -10.58 -14.44 13.21
C SER A 315 -9.38 -13.61 13.73
N TRP A 316 -8.16 -13.91 13.32
CA TRP A 316 -6.98 -13.11 13.65
C TRP A 316 -7.00 -11.75 12.97
N PHE A 317 -7.35 -11.72 11.67
CA PHE A 317 -7.47 -10.48 10.92
C PHE A 317 -8.47 -9.53 11.58
N VAL A 318 -9.67 -9.99 11.88
CA VAL A 318 -10.71 -9.18 12.53
C VAL A 318 -10.23 -8.65 13.88
N ALA A 319 -9.56 -9.48 14.69
CA ALA A 319 -9.05 -9.06 16.00
C ALA A 319 -7.97 -7.97 15.86
N ILE A 320 -6.98 -8.16 15.00
CA ILE A 320 -5.91 -7.17 14.76
C ILE A 320 -6.49 -5.87 14.19
N HIS A 321 -7.33 -5.97 13.16
CA HIS A 321 -7.97 -4.82 12.51
C HIS A 321 -8.81 -4.02 13.51
N THR A 322 -9.60 -4.69 14.35
CA THR A 322 -10.42 -4.05 15.39
C THR A 322 -9.56 -3.28 16.38
N ASN A 323 -8.43 -3.84 16.80
CA ASN A 323 -7.53 -3.16 17.74
C ASN A 323 -6.87 -1.93 17.10
N ILE A 324 -6.46 -2.03 15.83
CA ILE A 324 -5.94 -0.87 15.08
C ILE A 324 -7.00 0.24 15.01
N MET A 325 -8.23 -0.12 14.63
CA MET A 325 -9.33 0.85 14.51
C MET A 325 -9.73 1.47 15.86
N ALA A 326 -9.60 0.73 16.96
CA ALA A 326 -9.86 1.24 18.30
C ALA A 326 -8.84 2.32 18.76
N LEU A 327 -7.68 2.40 18.10
CA LEU A 327 -6.65 3.41 18.39
C LEU A 327 -6.85 4.72 17.59
N LEU A 328 -7.69 4.72 16.54
CA LEU A 328 -7.88 5.89 15.68
C LEU A 328 -8.36 7.16 16.43
N PRO A 329 -9.29 7.11 17.38
CA PRO A 329 -9.71 8.31 18.12
C PRO A 329 -8.54 8.98 18.85
N GLN A 330 -7.66 8.19 19.45
CA GLN A 330 -6.45 8.70 20.10
C GLN A 330 -5.49 9.34 19.09
N VAL A 331 -5.27 8.69 17.95
CA VAL A 331 -4.43 9.23 16.86
C VAL A 331 -4.98 10.56 16.35
N LEU A 332 -6.29 10.64 16.13
CA LEU A 332 -6.95 11.89 15.70
C LEU A 332 -6.76 13.00 16.72
N ALA A 333 -6.92 12.70 18.01
CA ALA A 333 -6.69 13.69 19.08
C ALA A 333 -5.24 14.19 19.09
N GLU A 334 -4.26 13.29 18.98
CA GLU A 334 -2.83 13.64 18.92
C GLU A 334 -2.49 14.48 17.67
N LEU A 335 -3.01 14.10 16.49
CA LEU A 335 -2.81 14.86 15.26
C LEU A 335 -3.41 16.26 15.36
N ASN A 336 -4.64 16.37 15.83
CA ASN A 336 -5.32 17.66 15.99
C ASN A 336 -4.63 18.55 17.04
N ALA A 337 -4.11 17.97 18.13
CA ALA A 337 -3.29 18.69 19.10
C ALA A 337 -1.98 19.19 18.46
N MET A 338 -1.30 18.33 17.69
CA MET A 338 -0.09 18.72 16.97
C MET A 338 -0.35 19.86 15.99
N LEU A 339 -1.45 19.83 15.24
CA LEU A 339 -1.79 20.83 14.24
C LEU A 339 -2.35 22.12 14.86
N GLY A 340 -3.12 22.03 15.95
CA GLY A 340 -3.77 23.15 16.62
C GLY A 340 -2.82 24.02 17.44
N ALA A 341 -1.72 23.50 17.94
CA ALA A 341 -0.79 24.22 18.81
C ALA A 341 -0.07 25.41 18.14
N THR A 342 -0.30 25.71 16.83
CA THR A 342 0.27 26.88 16.13
C THR A 342 -0.76 27.75 15.40
N SER A 343 -2.04 27.55 15.62
CA SER A 343 -3.07 28.34 14.92
C SER A 343 -3.18 29.75 15.55
N THR A 344 -2.22 30.61 15.26
CA THR A 344 -2.32 32.07 15.53
C THR A 344 -2.85 32.86 14.34
N ALA A 345 -3.13 32.23 13.20
CA ALA A 345 -3.68 32.88 12.01
C ALA A 345 -4.62 31.93 11.24
N GLY A 346 -5.91 32.09 11.48
CA GLY A 346 -6.95 31.81 10.51
C GLY A 346 -7.04 30.42 9.88
N GLY A 347 -7.69 29.47 10.56
CA GLY A 347 -8.18 28.25 9.94
C GLY A 347 -7.72 26.99 10.65
N SER A 348 -8.56 26.47 11.52
CA SER A 348 -8.39 25.13 12.09
C SER A 348 -8.39 24.11 10.96
N LYS A 349 -7.26 23.47 10.70
CA LYS A 349 -7.15 22.32 9.77
C LYS A 349 -7.46 21.04 10.54
N GLU A 350 -8.64 20.96 11.13
CA GLU A 350 -9.03 19.79 11.90
C GLU A 350 -9.11 18.56 11.01
N VAL A 351 -8.41 17.51 11.41
CA VAL A 351 -8.48 16.20 10.77
C VAL A 351 -9.73 15.49 11.28
N LYS A 352 -10.66 15.21 10.38
CA LYS A 352 -11.93 14.54 10.69
C LYS A 352 -11.81 13.02 10.68
N HIS A 353 -10.94 12.49 9.83
CA HIS A 353 -10.68 11.05 9.74
C HIS A 353 -9.34 10.78 9.09
N ILE A 354 -8.71 9.67 9.49
CA ILE A 354 -7.47 9.18 8.90
C ILE A 354 -7.43 7.66 9.04
N ALA A 355 -7.15 6.94 7.95
CA ALA A 355 -6.89 5.50 8.00
C ALA A 355 -6.18 5.03 6.73
N TRP A 356 -5.59 3.84 6.81
CA TRP A 356 -4.98 3.15 5.68
C TRP A 356 -6.02 2.50 4.78
N LEU A 357 -5.71 2.50 3.49
CA LEU A 357 -6.43 1.86 2.40
C LEU A 357 -5.43 1.18 1.46
N ALA A 358 -5.93 0.37 0.54
CA ALA A 358 -5.16 -0.04 -0.61
C ALA A 358 -5.59 0.78 -1.83
N GLU A 359 -4.63 1.44 -2.49
CA GLU A 359 -4.84 2.18 -3.74
C GLU A 359 -4.42 1.34 -4.92
N GLN A 360 -5.18 1.38 -6.00
CA GLN A 360 -4.79 0.77 -7.26
C GLN A 360 -3.81 1.66 -8.01
N ALA A 361 -2.54 1.29 -7.99
CA ALA A 361 -1.48 1.96 -8.73
C ALA A 361 -1.25 1.29 -10.09
N LYS A 362 -0.95 2.10 -11.10
CA LYS A 362 -0.47 1.61 -12.40
C LYS A 362 1.05 1.48 -12.34
N LEU A 363 1.54 0.28 -12.58
CA LEU A 363 2.97 0.03 -12.76
C LEU A 363 3.38 0.27 -14.21
N ASP A 364 4.68 0.49 -14.43
CA ASP A 364 5.29 0.51 -15.76
C ASP A 364 4.93 -0.78 -16.51
N GLY A 365 4.42 -0.65 -17.72
CA GLY A 365 3.90 -1.78 -18.51
C GLY A 365 2.41 -2.07 -18.32
N GLY A 366 1.63 -1.21 -17.66
CA GLY A 366 0.17 -1.28 -17.57
C GLY A 366 -0.38 -2.29 -16.56
N ARG A 367 0.48 -2.95 -15.77
CA ARG A 367 0.04 -3.81 -14.68
C ARG A 367 -0.60 -2.95 -13.58
N GLN A 368 -1.72 -3.43 -13.06
CA GLN A 368 -2.37 -2.84 -11.89
C GLN A 368 -1.92 -3.57 -10.63
N GLN A 369 -1.51 -2.83 -9.62
CA GLN A 369 -1.14 -3.37 -8.32
C GLN A 369 -1.79 -2.53 -7.21
N TRP A 370 -2.22 -3.21 -6.16
CA TRP A 370 -2.66 -2.56 -4.93
C TRP A 370 -1.44 -2.18 -4.09
N ARG A 371 -1.42 -0.94 -3.59
CA ARG A 371 -0.39 -0.46 -2.65
C ARG A 371 -1.03 0.17 -1.42
N PRO A 372 -0.40 0.11 -0.25
CA PRO A 372 -0.87 0.85 0.91
C PRO A 372 -0.84 2.35 0.62
N ILE A 373 -1.90 3.06 1.00
CA ILE A 373 -1.97 4.52 0.99
C ILE A 373 -2.73 4.99 2.23
N LEU A 374 -2.25 6.04 2.86
CA LEU A 374 -2.91 6.66 4.00
C LEU A 374 -3.77 7.81 3.50
N MET A 375 -5.06 7.75 3.77
CA MET A 375 -6.01 8.81 3.43
C MET A 375 -6.41 9.57 4.67
N ALA A 376 -6.32 10.90 4.62
CA ALA A 376 -6.83 11.79 5.64
C ALA A 376 -7.89 12.73 5.06
N VAL A 377 -8.94 12.99 5.83
CA VAL A 377 -10.00 13.93 5.49
C VAL A 377 -10.00 15.06 6.51
N THR A 378 -9.81 16.28 6.04
CA THR A 378 -9.91 17.50 6.83
C THR A 378 -11.28 18.17 6.61
N GLU A 379 -11.46 19.40 7.09
CA GLU A 379 -12.67 20.17 6.81
C GLU A 379 -12.82 20.58 5.33
N LYS A 380 -11.69 20.71 4.60
CA LYS A 380 -11.68 21.22 3.22
C LYS A 380 -11.05 20.28 2.21
N ASP A 381 -10.16 19.39 2.66
CA ASP A 381 -9.26 18.65 1.79
C ASP A 381 -9.27 17.16 2.06
N LEU A 382 -9.09 16.39 0.99
CA LEU A 382 -8.72 15.01 0.98
C LEU A 382 -7.20 14.93 0.74
N LEU A 383 -6.47 14.32 1.67
CA LEU A 383 -5.01 14.22 1.63
C LEU A 383 -4.58 12.77 1.54
N LEU A 384 -3.62 12.48 0.68
CA LEU A 384 -3.02 11.14 0.53
C LEU A 384 -1.54 11.17 0.91
N TYR A 385 -1.10 10.16 1.65
CA TYR A 385 0.28 10.02 2.12
C TYR A 385 0.79 8.59 1.90
N ASP A 386 2.07 8.45 1.56
CA ASP A 386 2.73 7.13 1.45
C ASP A 386 3.14 6.57 2.83
N CYS A 387 3.24 7.42 3.84
CA CYS A 387 3.56 7.04 5.22
C CYS A 387 2.83 7.94 6.23
N MET A 388 2.76 7.51 7.48
CA MET A 388 2.09 8.29 8.54
C MET A 388 2.85 9.60 8.82
N PRO A 389 2.20 10.78 8.67
CA PRO A 389 2.82 12.09 8.89
C PRO A 389 2.83 12.47 10.39
N TRP A 390 3.84 11.99 11.12
CA TRP A 390 3.97 12.23 12.56
C TRP A 390 4.46 13.63 12.93
N THR A 391 4.89 14.44 11.95
CA THR A 391 5.39 15.80 12.16
C THR A 391 4.60 16.79 11.32
N ARG A 392 4.65 18.08 11.67
CA ARG A 392 3.99 19.15 10.90
C ARG A 392 4.52 19.27 9.48
N ASP A 393 5.82 19.10 9.30
CA ASP A 393 6.46 19.17 7.98
C ASP A 393 6.01 18.02 7.09
N ALA A 394 5.93 16.81 7.67
CA ALA A 394 5.39 15.65 6.97
C ALA A 394 3.90 15.84 6.64
N TRP A 395 3.12 16.43 7.56
CA TRP A 395 1.72 16.75 7.31
C TRP A 395 1.53 17.76 6.19
N ALA A 396 2.42 18.75 6.08
CA ALA A 396 2.39 19.76 5.03
C ALA A 396 2.76 19.23 3.63
N SER A 397 3.25 18.00 3.52
CA SER A 397 3.78 17.39 2.30
C SER A 397 3.05 16.11 1.91
N PRO A 398 1.72 16.15 1.65
CA PRO A 398 1.00 14.98 1.13
C PRO A 398 1.45 14.65 -0.30
N CYS A 399 1.35 13.37 -0.70
CA CYS A 399 1.56 12.96 -2.09
C CYS A 399 0.54 13.61 -3.03
N HIS A 400 -0.72 13.70 -2.54
CA HIS A 400 -1.82 14.34 -3.25
C HIS A 400 -2.70 15.11 -2.26
N SER A 401 -3.21 16.24 -2.73
CA SER A 401 -4.17 17.09 -2.00
C SER A 401 -5.30 17.48 -2.93
N TYR A 402 -6.52 17.14 -2.56
CA TYR A 402 -7.71 17.37 -3.35
C TYR A 402 -8.76 18.16 -2.56
N PRO A 403 -9.25 19.29 -3.06
CA PRO A 403 -10.35 20.00 -2.42
C PRO A 403 -11.61 19.14 -2.38
N LEU A 404 -12.18 18.93 -1.21
CA LEU A 404 -13.42 18.13 -1.05
C LEU A 404 -14.57 18.72 -1.85
N VAL A 405 -14.65 20.03 -1.96
CA VAL A 405 -15.70 20.72 -2.73
C VAL A 405 -15.64 20.40 -4.24
N ALA A 406 -14.46 20.05 -4.75
CA ALA A 406 -14.26 19.64 -6.14
C ALA A 406 -14.07 18.12 -6.30
N THR A 407 -14.41 17.33 -5.28
CA THR A 407 -14.23 15.88 -5.25
C THR A 407 -15.59 15.19 -5.13
N ARG A 408 -15.71 14.02 -5.77
CA ARG A 408 -16.88 13.15 -5.70
C ARG A 408 -16.49 11.74 -5.39
N LEU A 409 -17.33 11.09 -4.57
CA LEU A 409 -17.29 9.66 -4.39
C LEU A 409 -18.00 8.97 -5.55
N VAL A 410 -17.35 7.98 -6.13
CA VAL A 410 -17.95 7.03 -7.07
C VAL A 410 -17.91 5.66 -6.41
N HIS A 411 -19.07 5.16 -6.00
CA HIS A 411 -19.18 3.82 -5.48
C HIS A 411 -19.34 2.87 -6.67
N SER A 412 -18.37 1.97 -6.86
CA SER A 412 -18.59 0.79 -7.69
C SER A 412 -19.47 -0.16 -6.88
N GLY A 413 -20.77 0.09 -6.86
CA GLY A 413 -21.73 -0.87 -6.34
C GLY A 413 -21.43 -2.22 -6.97
N SER A 414 -21.56 -3.32 -6.23
CA SER A 414 -21.45 -4.68 -6.71
C SER A 414 -22.41 -4.89 -7.89
N GLY A 415 -21.99 -4.41 -9.06
CA GLY A 415 -22.63 -4.68 -10.32
C GLY A 415 -22.45 -6.17 -10.58
N CYS A 416 -23.54 -6.91 -10.50
CA CYS A 416 -23.67 -8.28 -10.93
C CYS A 416 -22.95 -8.53 -12.24
N ARG A 417 -21.72 -9.02 -12.24
CA ARG A 417 -21.10 -9.80 -13.32
C ARG A 417 -19.65 -10.14 -12.97
N SER A 418 -19.46 -11.02 -12.02
CA SER A 418 -18.48 -12.11 -12.01
C SER A 418 -18.44 -12.77 -10.64
N PRO A 419 -18.65 -14.06 -10.51
CA PRO A 419 -18.43 -14.79 -9.26
C PRO A 419 -16.95 -15.21 -9.20
N SER A 420 -16.04 -14.26 -9.18
CA SER A 420 -14.63 -14.55 -8.95
C SER A 420 -14.19 -13.87 -7.66
N LEU A 421 -14.00 -14.71 -6.65
CA LEU A 421 -13.25 -14.49 -5.41
C LEU A 421 -13.39 -13.11 -4.75
N GLY A 422 -14.32 -13.01 -3.79
CA GLY A 422 -14.39 -11.92 -2.83
C GLY A 422 -15.02 -10.66 -3.43
N SER A 423 -16.17 -10.23 -2.91
CA SER A 423 -16.74 -8.93 -3.26
C SER A 423 -15.67 -7.86 -3.05
N ASP A 424 -15.16 -7.30 -4.12
CA ASP A 424 -14.18 -6.23 -4.06
C ASP A 424 -14.81 -5.03 -3.35
N LEU A 425 -14.40 -4.81 -2.09
CA LEU A 425 -14.83 -3.71 -1.27
C LEU A 425 -14.11 -2.44 -1.75
N THR A 426 -14.53 -1.92 -2.89
CA THR A 426 -13.87 -0.81 -3.57
C THR A 426 -14.76 0.42 -3.70
N PHE A 427 -14.14 1.58 -3.69
CA PHE A 427 -14.74 2.85 -4.09
C PHE A 427 -13.72 3.70 -4.82
N ALA A 428 -14.17 4.68 -5.59
CA ALA A 428 -13.28 5.63 -6.25
C ALA A 428 -13.61 7.06 -5.85
N THR A 429 -12.59 7.91 -5.84
CA THR A 429 -12.76 9.36 -5.81
C THR A 429 -12.47 9.93 -7.20
N ARG A 430 -13.24 10.92 -7.60
CA ARG A 430 -13.02 11.72 -8.80
C ARG A 430 -12.92 13.18 -8.40
N THR A 431 -11.87 13.84 -8.83
CA THR A 431 -11.63 15.26 -8.54
C THR A 431 -11.45 16.02 -9.84
N GLY A 432 -12.13 17.15 -9.95
CA GLY A 432 -11.91 18.09 -11.03
C GLY A 432 -10.61 18.86 -10.83
N SER A 433 -9.63 18.66 -11.71
CA SER A 433 -8.34 19.35 -11.71
C SER A 433 -8.14 20.18 -12.98
N ARG A 434 -7.09 20.99 -13.00
CA ARG A 434 -6.72 21.78 -14.18
C ARG A 434 -6.31 20.92 -15.37
N GLN A 435 -5.91 19.68 -15.13
CA GLN A 435 -5.54 18.68 -16.15
C GLN A 435 -6.73 17.84 -16.60
N GLY A 436 -7.90 18.02 -16.00
CA GLY A 436 -9.09 17.21 -16.29
C GLY A 436 -9.67 16.55 -15.03
N ILE A 437 -10.03 15.28 -15.16
CA ILE A 437 -10.56 14.51 -14.03
C ILE A 437 -9.49 13.56 -13.54
N GLU A 438 -9.07 13.72 -12.31
CA GLU A 438 -8.22 12.77 -11.60
C GLU A 438 -9.08 11.74 -10.88
N MET A 439 -8.69 10.47 -10.97
CA MET A 439 -9.44 9.37 -10.38
C MET A 439 -8.50 8.43 -9.64
N HIS A 440 -8.87 8.11 -8.41
CA HIS A 440 -8.22 7.11 -7.59
C HIS A 440 -9.20 6.01 -7.22
N LEU A 441 -8.79 4.76 -7.36
CA LEU A 441 -9.56 3.59 -6.94
C LEU A 441 -8.95 3.02 -5.67
N PHE A 442 -9.79 2.83 -4.66
CA PHE A 442 -9.40 2.35 -3.35
C PHE A 442 -10.10 1.04 -3.00
N ARG A 443 -9.41 0.18 -2.28
CA ARG A 443 -9.93 -1.04 -1.67
C ARG A 443 -9.82 -0.93 -0.16
N VAL A 444 -10.86 -1.36 0.51
CA VAL A 444 -10.90 -1.52 1.96
C VAL A 444 -11.05 -2.99 2.34
N GLU A 445 -10.76 -3.32 3.58
CA GLU A 445 -10.71 -4.71 4.02
C GLU A 445 -12.04 -5.22 4.59
N THR A 446 -12.93 -4.32 5.01
CA THR A 446 -14.25 -4.70 5.58
C THR A 446 -15.40 -3.85 5.04
N HIS A 447 -16.62 -4.41 5.04
CA HIS A 447 -17.83 -3.67 4.69
C HIS A 447 -18.07 -2.46 5.61
N ARG A 448 -17.64 -2.58 6.87
CA ARG A 448 -17.73 -1.48 7.83
C ARG A 448 -16.82 -0.31 7.43
N ASP A 449 -15.61 -0.60 7.00
CA ASP A 449 -14.70 0.44 6.50
C ASP A 449 -15.25 1.10 5.25
N LEU A 450 -15.81 0.31 4.31
CA LEU A 450 -16.46 0.84 3.12
C LEU A 450 -17.60 1.80 3.47
N SER A 451 -18.49 1.39 4.36
CA SER A 451 -19.61 2.22 4.83
C SER A 451 -19.12 3.48 5.56
N THR A 452 -18.06 3.35 6.35
CA THR A 452 -17.47 4.49 7.07
C THR A 452 -16.87 5.50 6.11
N TRP A 453 -16.04 5.04 5.16
CA TRP A 453 -15.39 5.92 4.19
C TRP A 453 -16.39 6.59 3.24
N THR A 454 -17.37 5.86 2.73
CA THR A 454 -18.41 6.43 1.84
C THR A 454 -19.18 7.53 2.55
N ARG A 455 -19.58 7.32 3.81
CA ARG A 455 -20.24 8.32 4.63
C ARG A 455 -19.35 9.54 4.88
N ILE A 456 -18.11 9.34 5.31
CA ILE A 456 -17.19 10.43 5.64
C ILE A 456 -16.88 11.28 4.42
N LEU A 457 -16.67 10.69 3.26
CA LEU A 457 -16.37 11.42 2.04
C LEU A 457 -17.58 12.23 1.55
N VAL A 458 -18.77 11.64 1.51
CA VAL A 458 -19.98 12.37 1.10
C VAL A 458 -20.28 13.52 2.07
N GLN A 459 -20.28 13.25 3.37
CA GLN A 459 -20.51 14.28 4.39
C GLN A 459 -19.42 15.35 4.36
N GLY A 460 -18.16 14.95 4.16
CA GLY A 460 -17.03 15.89 4.04
C GLY A 460 -17.17 16.81 2.84
N CYS A 461 -17.57 16.30 1.66
CA CYS A 461 -17.81 17.13 0.48
C CYS A 461 -18.95 18.14 0.71
N HIS A 462 -20.04 17.72 1.34
CA HIS A 462 -21.18 18.61 1.64
C HIS A 462 -20.80 19.67 2.71
N ALA A 463 -20.12 19.27 3.78
CA ALA A 463 -19.65 20.20 4.80
C ALA A 463 -18.64 21.22 4.23
N ALA A 464 -17.76 20.78 3.32
CA ALA A 464 -16.84 21.68 2.62
C ALA A 464 -17.58 22.70 1.75
N ALA A 465 -18.69 22.32 1.09
CA ALA A 465 -19.54 23.23 0.33
C ALA A 465 -20.15 24.33 1.22
N GLU A 466 -20.66 23.94 2.39
CA GLU A 466 -21.23 24.87 3.37
C GLU A 466 -20.18 25.79 4.01
N LEU A 467 -18.95 25.28 4.20
CA LEU A 467 -17.85 26.03 4.78
C LEU A 467 -17.24 27.03 3.81
N ILE A 468 -17.02 26.63 2.55
CA ILE A 468 -16.40 27.46 1.50
C ILE A 468 -17.39 28.52 1.03
N LYS A 469 -18.66 28.18 0.92
CA LYS A 469 -19.80 29.05 0.52
C LYS A 469 -19.72 29.63 -0.88
N GLU A 470 -18.55 30.05 -1.34
CA GLU A 470 -18.39 30.79 -2.58
C GLU A 470 -17.11 30.41 -3.32
N VAL A 471 -17.21 30.29 -4.63
CA VAL A 471 -16.08 30.15 -5.54
C VAL A 471 -16.22 31.13 -6.68
N SER A 472 -15.18 31.94 -6.91
CA SER A 472 -15.14 32.95 -7.98
C SER A 472 -13.98 32.69 -8.93
N LEU A 473 -14.20 32.92 -10.21
CA LEU A 473 -13.18 32.79 -11.25
C LEU A 473 -13.38 33.84 -12.35
N GLY A 474 -12.28 34.28 -12.95
CA GLY A 474 -12.29 35.12 -14.15
C GLY A 474 -12.59 34.27 -15.38
N CYS A 475 -13.38 34.83 -16.30
CA CYS A 475 -13.71 34.18 -17.56
C CYS A 475 -14.09 35.23 -18.60
N THR A 476 -14.13 34.83 -19.87
CA THR A 476 -14.58 35.69 -20.97
C THR A 476 -15.99 35.29 -21.40
N LEU A 477 -16.93 36.27 -21.42
CA LEU A 477 -18.29 36.12 -21.91
C LEU A 477 -18.51 37.10 -23.07
N ASN A 478 -18.86 36.62 -24.25
CA ASN A 478 -19.08 37.44 -25.45
C ASN A 478 -17.92 38.42 -25.75
N GLY A 479 -16.68 37.97 -25.57
CA GLY A 479 -15.49 38.80 -25.80
C GLY A 479 -15.17 39.80 -24.70
N GLN A 480 -15.87 39.75 -23.57
CA GLN A 480 -15.65 40.66 -22.43
C GLN A 480 -15.17 39.85 -21.21
N GLU A 481 -14.15 40.37 -20.52
CA GLU A 481 -13.70 39.81 -19.26
C GLU A 481 -14.76 40.06 -18.18
N VAL A 482 -15.16 38.97 -17.52
CA VAL A 482 -16.15 38.94 -16.46
C VAL A 482 -15.70 38.02 -15.33
N ARG A 483 -16.33 38.16 -14.18
CA ARG A 483 -16.15 37.26 -13.03
C ARG A 483 -17.40 36.41 -12.84
N LEU A 484 -17.25 35.11 -12.93
CA LEU A 484 -18.27 34.15 -12.51
C LEU A 484 -18.09 33.85 -11.02
N THR A 485 -19.11 34.12 -10.24
CA THR A 485 -19.19 33.74 -8.82
C THR A 485 -20.31 32.73 -8.62
N VAL A 486 -19.99 31.61 -8.00
CA VAL A 486 -20.95 30.58 -7.62
C VAL A 486 -21.01 30.53 -6.10
N HIS A 487 -22.12 30.96 -5.56
CA HIS A 487 -22.35 31.01 -4.12
C HIS A 487 -23.36 29.93 -3.70
N TYR A 488 -23.03 29.16 -2.66
CA TYR A 488 -23.80 28.02 -2.18
C TYR A 488 -25.28 28.35 -1.94
N GLU A 489 -25.59 29.50 -1.32
CA GLU A 489 -26.98 29.92 -1.06
C GLU A 489 -27.56 30.73 -2.23
N ASN A 490 -26.80 31.70 -2.76
CA ASN A 490 -27.31 32.72 -3.65
C ASN A 490 -27.30 32.33 -5.15
N GLY A 491 -26.69 31.18 -5.50
CA GLY A 491 -26.56 30.74 -6.88
C GLY A 491 -25.44 31.45 -7.64
N PHE A 492 -25.72 31.86 -8.84
CA PHE A 492 -24.75 32.40 -9.81
C PHE A 492 -24.80 33.91 -9.90
N THR A 493 -23.64 34.54 -9.94
CA THR A 493 -23.50 35.96 -10.25
C THR A 493 -22.41 36.11 -11.31
N ILE A 494 -22.73 36.81 -12.39
CA ILE A 494 -21.77 37.21 -13.43
C ILE A 494 -21.63 38.69 -13.36
N SER A 495 -20.42 39.19 -13.09
CA SER A 495 -20.13 40.60 -12.90
C SER A 495 -18.96 41.06 -13.76
N LYS A 496 -18.97 42.32 -14.15
CA LYS A 496 -17.89 42.99 -14.85
C LYS A 496 -17.19 43.94 -13.90
N GLU A 497 -15.88 43.90 -13.85
CA GLU A 497 -15.06 44.82 -13.07
C GLU A 497 -14.64 45.99 -13.97
N ASN A 498 -15.08 47.21 -13.65
CA ASN A 498 -14.71 48.44 -14.36
C ASN A 498 -14.03 49.39 -13.37
N GLY A 499 -12.69 49.49 -13.40
CA GLY A 499 -11.93 50.55 -12.72
C GLY A 499 -12.27 50.77 -11.23
N GLY A 500 -12.50 49.68 -10.44
CA GLY A 500 -12.78 49.76 -9.00
C GLY A 500 -14.27 49.63 -8.63
N SER A 501 -15.19 49.60 -9.60
CA SER A 501 -16.61 49.26 -9.36
C SER A 501 -16.97 47.96 -10.07
N SER A 502 -17.73 47.09 -9.40
CA SER A 502 -18.25 45.85 -9.97
C SER A 502 -19.70 46.04 -10.38
N SER A 503 -20.03 45.83 -11.66
CA SER A 503 -21.40 45.84 -12.17
C SER A 503 -21.88 44.40 -12.39
N ILE A 504 -23.04 44.06 -11.83
CA ILE A 504 -23.67 42.77 -12.02
C ILE A 504 -24.35 42.72 -13.38
N LEU A 505 -23.96 41.79 -14.24
CA LEU A 505 -24.57 41.54 -15.53
C LEU A 505 -25.77 40.58 -15.40
N TYR A 506 -25.55 39.46 -14.69
CA TYR A 506 -26.56 38.44 -14.49
C TYR A 506 -26.50 37.89 -13.07
N ARG A 507 -27.69 37.54 -12.54
CA ARG A 507 -27.81 36.87 -11.24
C ARG A 507 -28.93 35.83 -11.30
N TYR A 508 -28.59 34.58 -11.02
CA TYR A 508 -29.52 33.46 -11.07
C TYR A 508 -29.41 32.60 -9.83
N PRO A 509 -30.53 32.24 -9.18
CA PRO A 509 -30.51 31.21 -8.14
C PRO A 509 -30.32 29.83 -8.78
N PHE A 510 -29.92 28.85 -7.99
CA PHE A 510 -29.67 27.49 -8.48
C PHE A 510 -30.88 26.85 -9.17
N GLU A 511 -32.08 27.17 -8.72
CA GLU A 511 -33.35 26.63 -9.22
C GLU A 511 -33.63 27.06 -10.68
N ARG A 512 -32.96 28.10 -11.15
CA ARG A 512 -33.04 28.53 -12.53
C ARG A 512 -32.10 27.81 -13.48
N LEU A 513 -31.10 27.10 -12.95
CA LEU A 513 -30.16 26.34 -13.78
C LEU A 513 -30.87 25.13 -14.44
N LYS A 514 -31.06 25.21 -15.75
CA LYS A 514 -31.64 24.14 -16.55
C LYS A 514 -30.61 23.16 -17.09
N MET A 515 -29.44 23.68 -17.45
CA MET A 515 -28.38 22.89 -18.04
C MET A 515 -27.02 23.46 -17.69
N SER A 516 -26.08 22.56 -17.39
CA SER A 516 -24.65 22.85 -17.34
C SER A 516 -23.90 21.83 -18.18
N ALA A 517 -22.97 22.29 -19.00
CA ALA A 517 -22.12 21.44 -19.82
C ALA A 517 -20.72 22.05 -19.93
N ASP A 518 -19.77 21.28 -20.37
CA ASP A 518 -18.40 21.74 -20.62
C ASP A 518 -17.79 20.97 -21.82
N ASP A 519 -16.79 21.57 -22.46
CA ASP A 519 -16.05 20.94 -23.55
C ASP A 519 -14.84 20.13 -23.06
N GLY A 520 -14.56 20.13 -21.75
CA GLY A 520 -13.40 19.49 -21.14
C GLY A 520 -12.07 20.20 -21.42
N ILE A 521 -12.06 21.30 -22.15
CA ILE A 521 -10.87 22.04 -22.58
C ILE A 521 -10.81 23.39 -21.84
N ARG A 522 -11.77 24.29 -22.14
CA ARG A 522 -11.80 25.65 -21.57
C ARG A 522 -13.19 26.26 -21.44
N ASN A 523 -14.22 25.75 -22.12
CA ASN A 523 -15.53 26.35 -22.14
C ASN A 523 -16.49 25.70 -21.14
N LEU A 524 -17.23 26.55 -20.43
CA LEU A 524 -18.36 26.21 -19.57
C LEU A 524 -19.65 26.78 -20.20
N TYR A 525 -20.66 25.93 -20.32
CA TYR A 525 -21.97 26.28 -20.86
C TYR A 525 -23.00 26.23 -19.73
N LEU A 526 -23.74 27.32 -19.52
CA LEU A 526 -24.80 27.42 -18.52
C LEU A 526 -26.08 27.94 -19.18
N ASP A 527 -27.20 27.23 -19.02
CA ASP A 527 -28.52 27.68 -19.44
C ASP A 527 -29.42 27.84 -18.22
N PHE A 528 -29.89 29.08 -18.01
CA PHE A 528 -30.83 29.46 -16.95
C PHE A 528 -32.26 29.64 -17.45
N GLY A 529 -32.50 29.41 -18.77
CA GLY A 529 -33.80 29.59 -19.42
C GLY A 529 -34.26 31.06 -19.47
N GLY A 530 -33.30 31.98 -19.47
CA GLY A 530 -33.53 33.41 -19.68
C GLY A 530 -33.57 33.78 -21.18
N PRO A 531 -33.88 35.05 -21.49
CA PRO A 531 -33.90 35.54 -22.87
C PRO A 531 -32.51 35.52 -23.54
N GLU A 532 -31.44 35.50 -22.76
CA GLU A 532 -30.05 35.46 -23.20
C GLU A 532 -29.65 34.05 -23.75
N GLY A 533 -30.48 33.04 -23.50
CA GLY A 533 -30.21 31.67 -23.88
C GLY A 533 -29.06 31.02 -23.11
N GLU A 534 -28.31 30.15 -23.77
CA GLU A 534 -27.13 29.49 -23.23
C GLU A 534 -25.95 30.46 -23.15
N LEU A 535 -25.39 30.63 -21.96
CA LEU A 535 -24.19 31.43 -21.73
C LEU A 535 -22.94 30.57 -21.94
N THR A 536 -22.11 30.96 -22.91
CA THR A 536 -20.82 30.30 -23.18
C THR A 536 -19.71 31.11 -22.54
N MET A 537 -19.04 30.55 -21.54
CA MET A 537 -17.95 31.19 -20.80
C MET A 537 -16.63 30.47 -21.07
N ASP A 538 -15.66 31.22 -21.58
CA ASP A 538 -14.29 30.76 -21.72
C ASP A 538 -13.53 30.96 -20.38
N LEU A 539 -13.16 29.90 -19.73
CA LEU A 539 -12.48 29.91 -18.44
C LEU A 539 -10.96 29.99 -18.54
N HIS A 540 -10.40 30.08 -19.75
CA HIS A 540 -8.95 30.06 -20.05
C HIS A 540 -8.21 28.81 -19.53
N SER A 541 -8.91 27.86 -18.95
CA SER A 541 -8.40 26.62 -18.37
C SER A 541 -9.49 25.56 -18.32
N CYS A 542 -9.10 24.32 -18.01
CA CYS A 542 -10.04 23.21 -17.89
C CYS A 542 -11.21 23.53 -16.95
N PRO A 543 -12.47 23.38 -17.37
CA PRO A 543 -13.66 23.71 -16.57
C PRO A 543 -13.99 22.69 -15.46
N LYS A 544 -13.32 21.53 -15.45
CA LYS A 544 -13.64 20.45 -14.50
C LYS A 544 -13.65 20.87 -13.03
N PRO A 545 -12.73 21.71 -12.51
CA PRO A 545 -12.80 22.16 -11.13
C PRO A 545 -14.14 22.83 -10.77
N ILE A 546 -14.57 23.80 -11.56
CA ILE A 546 -15.83 24.51 -11.29
C ILE A 546 -17.07 23.64 -11.52
N VAL A 547 -17.05 22.76 -12.52
CA VAL A 547 -18.14 21.82 -12.78
C VAL A 547 -18.34 20.88 -11.58
N PHE A 548 -17.25 20.41 -10.97
CA PHE A 548 -17.32 19.57 -9.76
C PHE A 548 -17.84 20.36 -8.57
N VAL A 549 -17.41 21.62 -8.39
CA VAL A 549 -17.92 22.51 -7.34
C VAL A 549 -19.43 22.73 -7.50
N LEU A 550 -19.91 23.08 -8.70
CA LEU A 550 -21.33 23.26 -9.02
C LEU A 550 -22.16 22.06 -8.58
N HIS A 551 -21.72 20.87 -8.95
CA HIS A 551 -22.44 19.66 -8.62
C HIS A 551 -22.37 19.32 -7.14
N THR A 552 -21.26 19.63 -6.45
CA THR A 552 -21.14 19.43 -5.01
C THR A 552 -22.09 20.38 -4.26
N PHE A 553 -22.18 21.65 -4.69
CA PHE A 553 -23.14 22.62 -4.14
C PHE A 553 -24.57 22.16 -4.34
N LEU A 554 -24.93 21.73 -5.55
CA LEU A 554 -26.26 21.19 -5.85
C LEU A 554 -26.59 19.97 -4.98
N SER A 555 -25.67 18.99 -4.91
CA SER A 555 -25.87 17.79 -4.12
C SER A 555 -26.05 18.10 -2.64
N ALA A 556 -25.24 18.99 -2.08
CA ALA A 556 -25.34 19.40 -0.69
C ALA A 556 -26.68 20.11 -0.40
N LYS A 557 -27.13 21.02 -1.30
CA LYS A 557 -28.44 21.70 -1.17
C LYS A 557 -29.60 20.71 -1.21
N VAL A 558 -29.61 19.79 -2.17
CA VAL A 558 -30.66 18.78 -2.33
C VAL A 558 -30.73 17.88 -1.10
N THR A 559 -29.57 17.45 -0.56
CA THR A 559 -29.51 16.66 0.67
C THR A 559 -30.04 17.43 1.88
N ARG A 560 -29.67 18.71 2.02
CA ARG A 560 -30.15 19.58 3.10
C ARG A 560 -31.67 19.79 3.05
N MET A 561 -32.26 19.86 1.86
CA MET A 561 -33.70 19.97 1.68
C MET A 561 -34.46 18.66 1.91
N GLY A 562 -33.77 17.56 2.21
CA GLY A 562 -34.38 16.25 2.38
C GLY A 562 -34.86 15.61 1.08
N LEU A 563 -34.52 16.19 -0.06
CA LEU A 563 -34.81 15.63 -1.37
C LEU A 563 -33.73 14.58 -1.67
N LEU A 564 -34.10 13.32 -1.58
CA LEU A 564 -33.23 12.21 -1.97
C LEU A 564 -33.10 12.19 -3.50
N VAL A 565 -31.87 12.24 -3.99
CA VAL A 565 -31.53 12.09 -5.40
C VAL A 565 -31.18 10.64 -5.69
#